data_f653434ff1cc0e7afcac3f94b83997e7
#
_entry.id   f653434ff1cc0e7afcac3f94b83997e7
#
_cell.length_a   1.000
_cell.length_b   1.000
_cell.length_c   1.000
_cell.angle_alpha   90.00
_cell.angle_beta   90.00
_cell.angle_gamma   90.00
#
_symmetry.space_group_name_H-M   'P 1'
#
loop_
_entity.id
_entity.type
_entity.pdbx_description
1 polymer ?
#
loop_
_entity_poly.entity_id
_entity_poly.type
_entity_poly.pdbx_seq_one_letter_code
_entity_poly.pdbx_strand_id
1 'polypeptide(L)'
;VPMPELPGLSALLVQGGDERIALQGESGQNKYGVSPAPRAGLVEFSSSTASHISAEAWAAVDAFRQRMHEERSDGPEHERALWQREARRIRTTFCTTWGLEAAQMSWHLHRSGTDAHAMASALSLRKFGRPYRIVMGEACETGSKVAQALLEGSRQQGRLMAELSEIAIRGEDGACRSAQAIDQDFLRVVTQSLAEDVPVMVVRVDESKSGCCYPSQALVQQIAAGSPQHTSVLVDCSQLRCEAQVLQDYLARQYLVVLTGSKFYGAPAFCGALLGGADWAAVWPQDLPDVDAHGRPNFGVLARWEAALCAMQRYQQLPDEVRHEWLACFEEALTQRVAASSSLSLLDALRDGRSGPRSLFALRCRDSGGQRSLSPAEVERVYRRLNQMQPQQAQEYVYAIGQPVPCMGADGQRSQYLRLSLSAPMLLMLAQMPQAQGRAWLRARIDGVVGGLEEEIALLGQSDR
;
A
#
# COMPACT_ATOMS: atom_id res chain seq x y z
N VAL A 1 -30.67 -1.58 26.88
CA VAL A 1 -30.12 -0.26 26.55
C VAL A 1 -30.18 -0.16 25.03
N PRO A 2 -30.84 0.85 24.44
CA PRO A 2 -30.89 1.00 23.02
C PRO A 2 -29.42 1.10 22.48
N MET A 3 -29.20 0.47 21.35
CA MET A 3 -27.88 0.44 20.72
C MET A 3 -27.49 1.85 20.27
N PRO A 4 -26.24 2.30 20.49
CA PRO A 4 -25.80 3.58 19.98
C PRO A 4 -25.89 3.58 18.45
N GLU A 5 -26.31 4.68 17.87
CA GLU A 5 -26.35 4.86 16.42
C GLU A 5 -24.98 4.60 15.79
N LEU A 6 -24.96 4.18 14.50
CA LEU A 6 -23.71 4.14 13.76
C LEU A 6 -23.11 5.55 13.72
N PRO A 7 -21.81 5.67 13.92
CA PRO A 7 -21.15 6.98 13.87
C PRO A 7 -21.38 7.67 12.53
N GLY A 8 -21.27 8.99 12.51
CA GLY A 8 -21.22 9.76 11.27
C GLY A 8 -20.08 9.27 10.37
N LEU A 9 -20.17 9.55 9.05
CA LEU A 9 -19.25 9.00 8.03
C LEU A 9 -17.77 9.13 8.38
N SER A 10 -17.32 10.33 8.76
CA SER A 10 -15.91 10.55 9.10
C SER A 10 -15.47 9.72 10.30
N ALA A 11 -16.31 9.59 11.31
CA ALA A 11 -16.02 8.80 12.50
C ALA A 11 -16.06 7.29 12.20
N LEU A 12 -16.97 6.84 11.34
CA LEU A 12 -17.04 5.45 10.87
C LEU A 12 -15.77 5.06 10.10
N LEU A 13 -15.28 5.94 9.22
CA LEU A 13 -14.09 5.69 8.41
C LEU A 13 -12.79 5.63 9.21
N VAL A 14 -12.74 6.15 10.43
CA VAL A 14 -11.60 6.03 11.35
C VAL A 14 -11.84 5.01 12.47
N GLN A 15 -13.02 4.43 12.57
CA GLN A 15 -13.34 3.44 13.59
C GLN A 15 -12.45 2.20 13.48
N GLY A 16 -11.97 1.70 14.62
CA GLY A 16 -11.18 0.47 14.70
C GLY A 16 -9.77 0.57 14.12
N GLY A 17 -9.27 1.76 13.86
CA GLY A 17 -7.86 2.02 13.57
C GLY A 17 -7.04 2.24 14.84
N ASP A 18 -5.75 2.51 14.68
CA ASP A 18 -4.88 2.95 15.77
C ASP A 18 -4.61 4.47 15.68
N GLU A 19 -3.66 4.95 16.51
CA GLU A 19 -3.29 6.37 16.57
C GLU A 19 -2.91 6.99 15.22
N ARG A 20 -2.56 6.17 14.22
CA ARG A 20 -2.17 6.65 12.88
C ARG A 20 -3.33 7.23 12.09
N ILE A 21 -4.56 6.75 12.33
CA ILE A 21 -5.76 7.28 11.63
C ILE A 21 -6.66 8.10 12.54
N ALA A 22 -6.35 8.19 13.83
CA ALA A 22 -7.05 9.09 14.74
C ALA A 22 -6.95 10.54 14.22
N LEU A 23 -8.08 11.24 14.25
CA LEU A 23 -8.12 12.64 13.79
C LEU A 23 -7.51 13.55 14.85
N GLN A 24 -6.64 14.45 14.41
CA GLN A 24 -5.88 15.35 15.27
C GLN A 24 -6.55 16.73 15.35
N GLY A 25 -6.89 17.15 16.58
CA GLY A 25 -7.33 18.49 16.90
C GLY A 25 -8.38 19.08 15.94
N GLU A 26 -8.29 20.38 15.73
CA GLU A 26 -9.20 21.14 14.84
C GLU A 26 -8.95 20.88 13.35
N SER A 27 -7.79 20.34 12.98
CA SER A 27 -7.46 20.08 11.57
C SER A 27 -8.33 18.98 10.94
N GLY A 28 -8.87 18.06 11.75
CA GLY A 28 -9.63 16.92 11.27
C GLY A 28 -8.82 15.98 10.37
N GLN A 29 -7.48 16.05 10.42
CA GLN A 29 -6.54 15.22 9.66
C GLN A 29 -5.89 14.18 10.56
N ASN A 30 -5.51 13.05 9.98
CA ASN A 30 -4.77 12.01 10.66
C ASN A 30 -3.24 12.25 10.59
N LYS A 31 -2.44 11.34 11.15
CA LYS A 31 -0.97 11.40 11.13
C LYS A 31 -0.36 11.56 9.73
N TYR A 32 -1.07 11.16 8.68
CA TYR A 32 -0.63 11.27 7.28
C TYR A 32 -1.03 12.58 6.60
N GLY A 33 -1.66 13.51 7.34
CA GLY A 33 -2.20 14.74 6.77
C GLY A 33 -3.48 14.53 5.94
N VAL A 34 -4.14 13.37 6.09
CA VAL A 34 -5.33 12.99 5.31
C VAL A 34 -6.58 13.18 6.14
N SER A 35 -7.58 13.85 5.57
CA SER A 35 -8.95 13.91 6.09
C SER A 35 -9.75 12.70 5.60
N PRO A 36 -10.66 12.15 6.43
CA PRO A 36 -11.58 11.10 5.99
C PRO A 36 -12.68 11.59 5.06
N ALA A 37 -12.79 12.89 4.81
CA ALA A 37 -13.75 13.50 3.88
C ALA A 37 -13.08 13.95 2.58
N PRO A 38 -13.81 13.98 1.44
CA PRO A 38 -13.29 14.50 0.18
C PRO A 38 -12.83 15.96 0.31
N ARG A 39 -11.74 16.32 -0.39
CA ARG A 39 -11.19 17.67 -0.40
C ARG A 39 -11.23 18.25 -1.81
N ALA A 40 -11.97 19.35 -2.00
CA ALA A 40 -12.04 20.03 -3.29
C ALA A 40 -10.68 20.63 -3.69
N GLY A 41 -10.37 20.66 -4.99
CA GLY A 41 -9.13 21.22 -5.54
C GLY A 41 -7.86 20.43 -5.20
N LEU A 42 -7.97 19.26 -4.54
CA LEU A 42 -6.82 18.41 -4.25
C LEU A 42 -6.43 17.57 -5.45
N VAL A 43 -5.16 17.63 -5.83
CA VAL A 43 -4.52 16.72 -6.79
C VAL A 43 -3.68 15.71 -6.03
N GLU A 44 -4.07 14.45 -6.11
CA GLU A 44 -3.60 13.38 -5.24
C GLU A 44 -2.48 12.55 -5.88
N PHE A 45 -1.22 12.85 -5.57
CA PHE A 45 -0.06 12.01 -5.94
C PHE A 45 0.50 11.20 -4.76
N SER A 46 -0.26 11.07 -3.66
CA SER A 46 0.19 10.43 -2.41
C SER A 46 -0.19 8.97 -2.26
N SER A 47 -0.85 8.36 -3.24
CA SER A 47 -1.44 7.01 -3.15
C SER A 47 -0.46 5.87 -2.79
N SER A 48 0.83 6.13 -2.77
CA SER A 48 1.86 5.20 -2.27
C SER A 48 1.91 5.11 -0.74
N THR A 49 1.31 6.04 -0.01
CA THR A 49 1.26 6.09 1.46
C THR A 49 -0.16 5.96 1.98
N ALA A 50 -0.96 6.96 1.72
CA ALA A 50 -2.35 7.08 2.12
C ALA A 50 -3.04 8.03 1.13
N SER A 51 -4.33 7.84 0.91
CA SER A 51 -5.11 8.62 -0.03
C SER A 51 -6.27 9.30 0.68
N HIS A 52 -6.67 10.47 0.17
CA HIS A 52 -7.96 11.05 0.48
C HIS A 52 -9.05 10.26 -0.25
N ILE A 53 -10.21 10.14 0.37
CA ILE A 53 -11.35 9.50 -0.26
C ILE A 53 -11.89 10.36 -1.41
N SER A 54 -12.25 9.74 -2.53
CA SER A 54 -12.94 10.44 -3.62
C SER A 54 -14.41 10.71 -3.27
N ALA A 55 -15.04 11.65 -3.99
CA ALA A 55 -16.45 11.97 -3.79
C ALA A 55 -17.35 10.75 -4.07
N GLU A 56 -17.02 9.96 -5.08
CA GLU A 56 -17.75 8.75 -5.46
C GLU A 56 -17.62 7.66 -4.38
N ALA A 57 -16.42 7.44 -3.87
CA ALA A 57 -16.18 6.48 -2.80
C ALA A 57 -16.86 6.92 -1.49
N TRP A 58 -16.88 8.24 -1.20
CA TRP A 58 -17.62 8.80 -0.09
C TRP A 58 -19.12 8.53 -0.18
N ALA A 59 -19.72 8.76 -1.36
CA ALA A 59 -21.12 8.46 -1.60
C ALA A 59 -21.42 6.96 -1.47
N ALA A 60 -20.53 6.09 -1.92
CA ALA A 60 -20.67 4.63 -1.75
C ALA A 60 -20.65 4.23 -0.26
N VAL A 61 -19.76 4.84 0.54
CA VAL A 61 -19.72 4.61 2.00
C VAL A 61 -20.96 5.15 2.69
N ASP A 62 -21.52 6.28 2.24
CA ASP A 62 -22.78 6.79 2.82
C ASP A 62 -23.94 5.85 2.55
N ALA A 63 -24.06 5.35 1.33
CA ALA A 63 -25.06 4.34 0.98
C ALA A 63 -24.87 3.05 1.81
N PHE A 64 -23.63 2.60 2.02
CA PHE A 64 -23.33 1.49 2.91
C PHE A 64 -23.78 1.77 4.35
N ARG A 65 -23.44 2.95 4.91
CA ARG A 65 -23.83 3.34 6.26
C ARG A 65 -25.36 3.37 6.45
N GLN A 66 -26.09 3.88 5.45
CA GLN A 66 -27.55 3.91 5.45
C GLN A 66 -28.14 2.50 5.48
N ARG A 67 -27.66 1.59 4.62
CA ARG A 67 -28.09 0.17 4.66
C ARG A 67 -27.82 -0.47 6.02
N MET A 68 -26.62 -0.24 6.60
CA MET A 68 -26.30 -0.79 7.92
C MET A 68 -27.20 -0.21 9.01
N HIS A 69 -27.59 1.05 8.91
CA HIS A 69 -28.52 1.67 9.86
C HIS A 69 -29.92 1.05 9.76
N GLU A 70 -30.44 0.85 8.55
CA GLU A 70 -31.76 0.28 8.29
C GLU A 70 -31.86 -1.19 8.72
N GLU A 71 -30.80 -1.96 8.53
CA GLU A 71 -30.79 -3.41 8.82
C GLU A 71 -30.35 -3.76 10.24
N ARG A 72 -29.88 -2.77 11.01
CA ARG A 72 -29.41 -2.97 12.36
C ARG A 72 -30.57 -3.15 13.31
N SER A 73 -30.55 -4.22 14.10
CA SER A 73 -31.47 -4.44 15.19
C SER A 73 -30.74 -4.69 16.51
N ASP A 74 -31.44 -4.61 17.62
CA ASP A 74 -30.84 -4.74 18.94
C ASP A 74 -30.25 -6.14 19.18
N GLY A 75 -29.03 -6.17 19.66
CA GLY A 75 -28.36 -7.35 20.17
C GLY A 75 -27.00 -7.65 19.52
N PRO A 76 -25.98 -8.04 20.31
CA PRO A 76 -24.63 -8.28 19.86
C PRO A 76 -24.53 -9.44 18.86
N GLU A 77 -25.41 -10.43 18.94
CA GLU A 77 -25.40 -11.55 17.97
C GLU A 77 -25.88 -11.10 16.60
N HIS A 78 -26.90 -10.23 16.54
CA HIS A 78 -27.37 -9.67 15.29
C HIS A 78 -26.29 -8.79 14.63
N GLU A 79 -25.61 -7.94 15.39
CA GLU A 79 -24.48 -7.15 14.87
C GLU A 79 -23.37 -8.01 14.30
N ARG A 80 -23.01 -9.11 14.97
CA ARG A 80 -22.02 -10.06 14.44
C ARG A 80 -22.47 -10.71 13.14
N ALA A 81 -23.74 -11.15 13.09
CA ALA A 81 -24.32 -11.76 11.89
C ALA A 81 -24.36 -10.75 10.72
N LEU A 82 -24.75 -9.51 10.99
CA LEU A 82 -24.74 -8.41 10.01
C LEU A 82 -23.33 -8.13 9.49
N TRP A 83 -22.35 -8.00 10.39
CA TRP A 83 -20.95 -7.81 10.02
C TRP A 83 -20.43 -8.95 9.14
N GLN A 84 -20.66 -10.21 9.55
CA GLN A 84 -20.22 -11.38 8.79
C GLN A 84 -20.88 -11.46 7.41
N ARG A 85 -22.14 -11.10 7.28
CA ARG A 85 -22.85 -11.05 6.00
C ARG A 85 -22.21 -10.00 5.07
N GLU A 86 -21.94 -8.80 5.58
CA GLU A 86 -21.33 -7.73 4.80
C GLU A 86 -19.84 -8.05 4.46
N ALA A 87 -19.10 -8.66 5.37
CA ALA A 87 -17.76 -9.14 5.10
C ALA A 87 -17.75 -10.18 3.95
N ARG A 88 -18.72 -11.11 3.94
CA ARG A 88 -18.91 -12.06 2.84
C ARG A 88 -19.28 -11.36 1.52
N ARG A 89 -20.16 -10.35 1.56
CA ARG A 89 -20.52 -9.55 0.38
C ARG A 89 -19.29 -8.85 -0.20
N ILE A 90 -18.50 -8.18 0.64
CA ILE A 90 -17.24 -7.52 0.26
C ILE A 90 -16.29 -8.53 -0.38
N ARG A 91 -16.08 -9.68 0.24
CA ARG A 91 -15.27 -10.77 -0.33
C ARG A 91 -15.77 -11.19 -1.71
N THR A 92 -17.05 -11.49 -1.84
CA THR A 92 -17.64 -11.91 -3.11
C THR A 92 -17.48 -10.84 -4.18
N THR A 93 -17.75 -9.57 -3.84
CA THR A 93 -17.57 -8.44 -4.75
C THR A 93 -16.10 -8.30 -5.20
N PHE A 94 -15.16 -8.41 -4.26
CA PHE A 94 -13.73 -8.39 -4.58
C PHE A 94 -13.36 -9.54 -5.53
N CYS A 95 -13.76 -10.77 -5.18
CA CYS A 95 -13.45 -11.94 -6.01
C CYS A 95 -14.01 -11.79 -7.42
N THR A 96 -15.28 -11.39 -7.57
CA THR A 96 -15.88 -11.15 -8.87
C THR A 96 -15.13 -10.06 -9.66
N THR A 97 -14.75 -8.97 -8.99
CA THR A 97 -14.00 -7.85 -9.61
C THR A 97 -12.63 -8.27 -10.12
N TRP A 98 -11.96 -9.19 -9.42
CA TRP A 98 -10.61 -9.67 -9.75
C TRP A 98 -10.59 -11.01 -10.51
N GLY A 99 -11.76 -11.54 -10.91
CA GLY A 99 -11.86 -12.83 -11.60
C GLY A 99 -11.38 -14.02 -10.76
N LEU A 100 -11.63 -13.97 -9.44
CA LEU A 100 -11.23 -14.99 -8.48
C LEU A 100 -12.43 -15.84 -8.07
N GLU A 101 -12.20 -17.12 -7.81
CA GLU A 101 -13.24 -18.01 -7.30
C GLU A 101 -13.27 -17.99 -5.76
N ALA A 102 -14.26 -17.32 -5.18
CA ALA A 102 -14.36 -17.14 -3.74
C ALA A 102 -14.38 -18.46 -2.95
N ALA A 103 -14.95 -19.55 -3.51
CA ALA A 103 -15.00 -20.86 -2.87
C ALA A 103 -13.62 -21.53 -2.72
N GLN A 104 -12.65 -21.16 -3.55
CA GLN A 104 -11.30 -21.74 -3.58
C GLN A 104 -10.28 -20.91 -2.79
N MET A 105 -10.72 -19.89 -2.06
CA MET A 105 -9.85 -18.98 -1.38
C MET A 105 -10.18 -18.88 0.10
N SER A 106 -9.13 -18.75 0.90
CA SER A 106 -9.20 -18.23 2.26
C SER A 106 -9.03 -16.71 2.22
N TRP A 107 -9.82 -15.99 3.01
CA TRP A 107 -9.85 -14.53 3.06
C TRP A 107 -10.06 -14.05 4.48
N HIS A 108 -9.31 -13.03 4.90
CA HIS A 108 -9.54 -12.34 6.16
C HIS A 108 -9.33 -10.83 6.01
N LEU A 109 -10.29 -10.05 6.47
CA LEU A 109 -10.19 -8.59 6.56
C LEU A 109 -9.35 -8.22 7.79
N HIS A 110 -8.42 -7.30 7.61
CA HIS A 110 -7.56 -6.78 8.66
C HIS A 110 -7.68 -5.27 8.74
N ARG A 111 -7.47 -4.72 9.94
CA ARG A 111 -7.40 -3.27 10.14
C ARG A 111 -6.34 -2.63 9.25
N SER A 112 -5.19 -3.28 9.12
CA SER A 112 -4.09 -2.77 8.31
C SER A 112 -3.34 -3.88 7.57
N GLY A 113 -2.55 -3.51 6.57
CA GLY A 113 -1.59 -4.44 5.96
C GLY A 113 -0.58 -4.99 6.97
N THR A 114 -0.21 -4.22 7.99
CA THR A 114 0.68 -4.68 9.07
C THR A 114 0.07 -5.84 9.85
N ASP A 115 -1.21 -5.75 10.21
CA ASP A 115 -1.93 -6.84 10.90
C ASP A 115 -2.06 -8.08 9.99
N ALA A 116 -2.25 -7.88 8.69
CA ALA A 116 -2.27 -8.97 7.71
C ALA A 116 -0.91 -9.69 7.60
N HIS A 117 0.22 -8.98 7.70
CA HIS A 117 1.55 -9.60 7.76
C HIS A 117 1.73 -10.45 9.03
N ALA A 118 1.28 -9.95 10.18
CA ALA A 118 1.33 -10.73 11.42
C ALA A 118 0.54 -12.04 11.31
N MET A 119 -0.67 -11.98 10.72
CA MET A 119 -1.48 -13.16 10.48
C MET A 119 -0.80 -14.14 9.50
N ALA A 120 -0.19 -13.65 8.42
CA ALA A 120 0.53 -14.50 7.47
C ALA A 120 1.67 -15.27 8.13
N SER A 121 2.41 -14.63 9.03
CA SER A 121 3.46 -15.25 9.84
C SER A 121 2.88 -16.30 10.80
N ALA A 122 1.77 -16.00 11.47
CA ALA A 122 1.08 -16.96 12.35
C ALA A 122 0.58 -18.21 11.58
N LEU A 123 0.07 -18.02 10.35
CA LEU A 123 -0.33 -19.12 9.50
C LEU A 123 0.86 -19.99 9.06
N SER A 124 1.99 -19.37 8.73
CA SER A 124 3.22 -20.09 8.41
C SER A 124 3.73 -20.91 9.61
N LEU A 125 3.66 -20.33 10.84
CA LEU A 125 3.98 -21.07 12.06
C LEU A 125 3.05 -22.29 12.25
N ARG A 126 1.75 -22.14 12.03
CA ARG A 126 0.79 -23.27 12.10
C ARG A 126 1.08 -24.34 11.05
N LYS A 127 1.45 -23.93 9.82
CA LYS A 127 1.82 -24.86 8.75
C LYS A 127 3.07 -25.65 9.10
N PHE A 128 4.10 -25.00 9.65
CA PHE A 128 5.38 -25.67 9.95
C PHE A 128 5.37 -26.42 11.29
N GLY A 129 4.60 -25.94 12.27
CA GLY A 129 4.54 -26.53 13.63
C GLY A 129 5.82 -26.41 14.44
N ARG A 130 6.83 -25.65 13.97
CA ARG A 130 8.17 -25.52 14.56
C ARG A 130 8.82 -24.18 14.21
N PRO A 131 9.94 -23.79 14.86
CA PRO A 131 10.67 -22.59 14.51
C PRO A 131 11.06 -22.54 13.04
N TYR A 132 11.07 -21.33 12.46
CA TYR A 132 11.32 -21.11 11.03
C TYR A 132 12.07 -19.79 10.80
N ARG A 133 12.54 -19.58 9.56
CA ARG A 133 13.20 -18.33 9.15
C ARG A 133 12.33 -17.55 8.19
N ILE A 134 12.24 -16.24 8.43
CA ILE A 134 11.63 -15.27 7.50
C ILE A 134 12.75 -14.65 6.69
N VAL A 135 12.66 -14.71 5.36
CA VAL A 135 13.62 -14.08 4.44
C VAL A 135 12.89 -13.00 3.66
N MET A 136 13.28 -11.75 3.84
CA MET A 136 12.63 -10.59 3.20
C MET A 136 13.65 -9.54 2.76
N GLY A 137 13.25 -8.62 1.89
CA GLY A 137 14.05 -7.43 1.61
C GLY A 137 14.07 -6.48 2.79
N GLU A 138 15.04 -5.59 2.81
CA GLU A 138 15.26 -4.61 3.89
C GLU A 138 13.99 -3.80 4.22
N ALA A 139 13.79 -3.53 5.51
CA ALA A 139 12.55 -2.94 6.04
C ALA A 139 12.26 -1.52 5.50
N CYS A 140 13.26 -0.78 5.01
CA CYS A 140 13.05 0.54 4.42
C CYS A 140 12.23 0.48 3.12
N GLU A 141 12.28 -0.61 2.37
CA GLU A 141 11.51 -0.80 1.14
C GLU A 141 10.05 -1.24 1.37
N THR A 142 9.71 -1.72 2.57
CA THR A 142 8.36 -2.15 2.95
C THR A 142 7.74 -1.21 4.00
N GLY A 143 6.57 -1.56 4.57
CA GLY A 143 5.97 -0.82 5.68
C GLY A 143 6.91 -0.82 6.90
N SER A 144 7.10 0.32 7.56
CA SER A 144 8.05 0.48 8.67
C SER A 144 7.86 -0.49 9.85
N LYS A 145 6.69 -1.10 9.98
CA LYS A 145 6.36 -2.07 11.03
C LYS A 145 6.19 -3.51 10.50
N VAL A 146 6.46 -3.77 9.21
CA VAL A 146 6.23 -5.09 8.60
C VAL A 146 7.15 -6.14 9.20
N ALA A 147 8.45 -5.88 9.29
CA ALA A 147 9.42 -6.80 9.91
C ALA A 147 9.02 -7.17 11.35
N GLN A 148 8.68 -6.17 12.16
CA GLN A 148 8.22 -6.39 13.53
C GLN A 148 6.92 -7.19 13.57
N ALA A 149 5.94 -6.89 12.69
CA ALA A 149 4.66 -7.59 12.63
C ALA A 149 4.83 -9.06 12.26
N LEU A 150 5.70 -9.36 11.30
CA LEU A 150 6.04 -10.74 10.94
C LEU A 150 6.64 -11.50 12.13
N LEU A 151 7.56 -10.91 12.87
CA LEU A 151 8.13 -11.51 14.07
C LEU A 151 7.07 -11.72 15.17
N GLU A 152 6.25 -10.71 15.46
CA GLU A 152 5.19 -10.81 16.47
C GLU A 152 4.12 -11.85 16.09
N GLY A 153 3.79 -11.99 14.80
CA GLY A 153 2.90 -13.04 14.31
C GLY A 153 3.42 -14.45 14.54
N SER A 154 4.74 -14.63 14.68
CA SER A 154 5.36 -15.90 15.00
C SER A 154 5.36 -16.22 16.51
N ARG A 155 4.80 -15.36 17.36
CA ARG A 155 4.86 -15.54 18.82
C ARG A 155 3.97 -16.69 19.27
N GLN A 156 4.56 -17.62 20.01
CA GLN A 156 3.88 -18.76 20.63
C GLN A 156 4.33 -18.89 22.09
N GLN A 157 3.39 -18.94 23.02
CA GLN A 157 3.68 -19.05 24.46
C GLN A 157 4.73 -18.03 24.95
N GLY A 158 4.65 -16.79 24.45
CA GLY A 158 5.57 -15.70 24.81
C GLY A 158 6.94 -15.71 24.11
N ARG A 159 7.26 -16.74 23.30
CA ARG A 159 8.53 -16.85 22.56
C ARG A 159 8.32 -16.54 21.09
N LEU A 160 9.30 -15.88 20.47
CA LEU A 160 9.36 -15.75 19.02
C LEU A 160 9.80 -17.08 18.43
N MET A 161 9.04 -17.58 17.45
CA MET A 161 9.31 -18.84 16.74
C MET A 161 9.95 -18.58 15.37
N ALA A 162 10.08 -17.33 14.94
CA ALA A 162 10.76 -16.97 13.71
C ALA A 162 12.02 -16.13 13.97
N GLU A 163 13.03 -16.36 13.13
CA GLU A 163 14.19 -15.49 12.95
C GLU A 163 14.04 -14.74 11.64
N LEU A 164 14.48 -13.48 11.61
CA LEU A 164 14.41 -12.60 10.45
C LEU A 164 15.78 -12.48 9.78
N SER A 165 15.81 -12.68 8.46
CA SER A 165 16.94 -12.37 7.59
C SER A 165 16.52 -11.31 6.58
N GLU A 166 17.16 -10.14 6.63
CA GLU A 166 16.92 -9.04 5.69
C GLU A 166 17.97 -9.03 4.58
N ILE A 167 17.53 -8.84 3.35
CA ILE A 167 18.37 -8.76 2.16
C ILE A 167 18.38 -7.31 1.66
N ALA A 168 19.56 -6.74 1.50
CA ALA A 168 19.71 -5.40 0.96
C ALA A 168 19.24 -5.33 -0.50
N ILE A 169 18.37 -4.37 -0.79
CA ILE A 169 17.84 -4.12 -2.14
C ILE A 169 18.65 -3.02 -2.82
N ARG A 170 19.21 -2.10 -2.04
CA ARG A 170 20.02 -0.99 -2.53
C ARG A 170 21.45 -1.07 -2.02
N GLY A 171 22.37 -0.51 -2.78
CA GLY A 171 23.76 -0.30 -2.38
C GLY A 171 23.92 0.92 -1.46
N GLU A 172 25.16 1.15 -1.02
CA GLU A 172 25.51 2.29 -0.16
C GLU A 172 25.32 3.65 -0.85
N ASP A 173 25.33 3.68 -2.18
CA ASP A 173 25.02 4.83 -3.02
C ASP A 173 23.51 5.04 -3.25
N GLY A 174 22.67 4.17 -2.66
CA GLY A 174 21.23 4.16 -2.83
C GLY A 174 20.75 3.70 -4.20
N ALA A 175 21.62 3.22 -5.11
CA ALA A 175 21.21 2.61 -6.36
C ALA A 175 20.65 1.20 -6.13
N CYS A 176 19.72 0.74 -6.98
CA CYS A 176 19.25 -0.64 -6.92
C CYS A 176 20.40 -1.61 -7.21
N ARG A 177 20.50 -2.65 -6.41
CA ARG A 177 21.35 -3.81 -6.73
C ARG A 177 20.72 -4.57 -7.90
N SER A 178 21.53 -5.32 -8.64
CA SER A 178 21.00 -6.14 -9.73
C SER A 178 20.02 -7.20 -9.20
N ALA A 179 19.00 -7.53 -9.98
CA ALA A 179 18.04 -8.59 -9.63
C ALA A 179 18.78 -9.92 -9.35
N GLN A 180 19.80 -10.24 -10.14
CA GLN A 180 20.61 -11.44 -9.95
C GLN A 180 21.34 -11.44 -8.59
N ALA A 181 21.93 -10.32 -8.16
CA ALA A 181 22.63 -10.25 -6.87
C ALA A 181 21.66 -10.39 -5.69
N ILE A 182 20.48 -9.78 -5.80
CA ILE A 182 19.41 -9.92 -4.79
C ILE A 182 18.93 -11.37 -4.73
N ASP A 183 18.64 -11.97 -5.87
CA ASP A 183 18.18 -13.35 -5.94
C ASP A 183 19.22 -14.35 -5.40
N GLN A 184 20.51 -14.13 -5.66
CA GLN A 184 21.59 -14.95 -5.10
C GLN A 184 21.64 -14.87 -3.57
N ASP A 185 21.47 -13.68 -2.98
CA ASP A 185 21.42 -13.55 -1.52
C ASP A 185 20.19 -14.22 -0.91
N PHE A 186 19.00 -14.07 -1.50
CA PHE A 186 17.81 -14.80 -1.08
C PHE A 186 18.05 -16.32 -1.15
N LEU A 187 18.52 -16.81 -2.28
CA LEU A 187 18.77 -18.25 -2.47
C LEU A 187 19.79 -18.79 -1.47
N ARG A 188 20.87 -18.05 -1.21
CA ARG A 188 21.90 -18.44 -0.24
C ARG A 188 21.30 -18.62 1.16
N VAL A 189 20.52 -17.65 1.66
CA VAL A 189 19.90 -17.74 2.99
C VAL A 189 18.88 -18.87 3.07
N VAL A 190 18.05 -19.04 2.04
CA VAL A 190 17.06 -20.13 1.95
C VAL A 190 17.75 -21.49 1.94
N THR A 191 18.75 -21.67 1.08
CA THR A 191 19.47 -22.96 0.96
C THR A 191 20.17 -23.33 2.26
N GLN A 192 20.81 -22.38 2.92
CA GLN A 192 21.43 -22.58 4.21
C GLN A 192 20.40 -23.03 5.27
N SER A 193 19.26 -22.32 5.36
CA SER A 193 18.21 -22.64 6.34
C SER A 193 17.65 -24.04 6.11
N LEU A 194 17.36 -24.42 4.87
CA LEU A 194 16.85 -25.75 4.53
C LEU A 194 17.88 -26.85 4.80
N ALA A 195 19.19 -26.59 4.61
CA ALA A 195 20.25 -27.54 4.94
C ALA A 195 20.38 -27.77 6.46
N GLU A 196 20.01 -26.76 7.27
CA GLU A 196 19.93 -26.83 8.73
C GLU A 196 18.57 -27.39 9.22
N ASP A 197 17.73 -27.92 8.33
CA ASP A 197 16.35 -28.39 8.58
C ASP A 197 15.44 -27.28 9.18
N VAL A 198 15.68 -26.01 8.88
CA VAL A 198 14.86 -24.88 9.31
C VAL A 198 13.92 -24.49 8.16
N PRO A 199 12.57 -24.56 8.34
CA PRO A 199 11.61 -24.10 7.35
C PRO A 199 11.77 -22.60 7.07
N VAL A 200 11.35 -22.17 5.88
CA VAL A 200 11.49 -20.78 5.47
C VAL A 200 10.15 -20.15 5.02
N MET A 201 9.95 -18.92 5.42
CA MET A 201 8.93 -18.04 4.84
C MET A 201 9.64 -17.01 3.97
N VAL A 202 9.41 -17.09 2.65
CA VAL A 202 9.97 -16.13 1.70
C VAL A 202 8.96 -15.02 1.47
N VAL A 203 9.37 -13.76 1.71
CA VAL A 203 8.54 -12.59 1.45
C VAL A 203 8.94 -11.99 0.11
N ARG A 204 8.06 -12.12 -0.88
CA ARG A 204 8.15 -11.41 -2.15
C ARG A 204 7.42 -10.07 -2.02
N VAL A 205 8.05 -9.00 -2.46
CA VAL A 205 7.41 -7.70 -2.60
C VAL A 205 7.01 -7.49 -4.05
N ASP A 206 5.70 -7.37 -4.29
CA ASP A 206 5.14 -7.17 -5.63
C ASP A 206 5.46 -5.77 -6.18
N GLU A 207 5.34 -4.77 -5.35
CA GLU A 207 5.82 -3.41 -5.60
C GLU A 207 6.14 -2.72 -4.27
N SER A 208 7.40 -2.33 -4.07
CA SER A 208 7.87 -1.69 -2.86
C SER A 208 7.50 -0.20 -2.79
N LYS A 209 7.88 0.47 -1.73
CA LYS A 209 7.73 1.93 -1.59
C LYS A 209 8.47 2.72 -2.67
N SER A 210 9.54 2.17 -3.22
CA SER A 210 10.34 2.79 -4.29
C SER A 210 10.01 2.25 -5.68
N GLY A 211 9.03 1.34 -5.79
CA GLY A 211 8.62 0.72 -7.05
C GLY A 211 9.42 -0.54 -7.43
N CYS A 212 10.20 -1.11 -6.50
CA CYS A 212 10.97 -2.33 -6.75
C CYS A 212 10.13 -3.59 -6.55
N CYS A 213 10.35 -4.60 -7.42
CA CYS A 213 9.80 -5.95 -7.32
C CYS A 213 10.93 -6.92 -6.99
N TYR A 214 10.85 -7.66 -5.90
CA TYR A 214 11.89 -8.61 -5.45
C TYR A 214 11.37 -9.62 -4.42
N PRO A 215 12.08 -10.75 -4.21
CA PRO A 215 12.98 -11.38 -5.18
C PRO A 215 12.24 -11.69 -6.48
N SER A 216 12.94 -12.13 -7.53
CA SER A 216 12.28 -12.45 -8.80
C SER A 216 11.23 -13.53 -8.64
N GLN A 217 10.18 -13.46 -9.45
CA GLN A 217 9.11 -14.48 -9.43
C GLN A 217 9.65 -15.86 -9.79
N ALA A 218 10.62 -15.92 -10.69
CA ALA A 218 11.29 -17.17 -11.08
C ALA A 218 11.99 -17.84 -9.88
N LEU A 219 12.74 -17.08 -9.09
CA LEU A 219 13.39 -17.60 -7.89
C LEU A 219 12.37 -18.09 -6.86
N VAL A 220 11.31 -17.30 -6.59
CA VAL A 220 10.27 -17.69 -5.62
C VAL A 220 9.59 -18.99 -6.04
N GLN A 221 9.31 -19.18 -7.33
CA GLN A 221 8.76 -20.41 -7.87
C GLN A 221 9.72 -21.60 -7.71
N GLN A 222 11.00 -21.38 -7.99
CA GLN A 222 12.04 -22.40 -7.81
C GLN A 222 12.12 -22.85 -6.34
N ILE A 223 12.17 -21.93 -5.40
CA ILE A 223 12.24 -22.21 -3.96
C ILE A 223 10.99 -22.99 -3.50
N ALA A 224 9.80 -22.49 -3.85
CA ALA A 224 8.53 -23.11 -3.44
C ALA A 224 8.38 -24.54 -4.00
N ALA A 225 8.77 -24.76 -5.26
CA ALA A 225 8.72 -26.08 -5.89
C ALA A 225 9.78 -27.06 -5.33
N GLY A 226 10.95 -26.55 -4.95
CA GLY A 226 12.06 -27.36 -4.43
C GLY A 226 11.82 -27.96 -3.04
N SER A 227 11.03 -27.29 -2.19
CA SER A 227 10.76 -27.73 -0.81
C SER A 227 9.38 -27.29 -0.31
N PRO A 228 8.28 -27.76 -0.90
CA PRO A 228 6.93 -27.24 -0.65
C PRO A 228 6.46 -27.43 0.81
N GLN A 229 6.94 -28.48 1.50
CA GLN A 229 6.59 -28.75 2.90
C GLN A 229 7.34 -27.85 3.88
N HIS A 230 8.52 -27.36 3.50
CA HIS A 230 9.39 -26.52 4.33
C HIS A 230 9.43 -25.07 3.87
N THR A 231 8.59 -24.71 2.91
CA THR A 231 8.52 -23.35 2.37
C THR A 231 7.11 -22.79 2.44
N SER A 232 6.97 -21.57 2.86
CA SER A 232 5.79 -20.73 2.63
C SER A 232 6.19 -19.47 1.89
N VAL A 233 5.32 -18.99 1.04
CA VAL A 233 5.51 -17.73 0.31
C VAL A 233 4.46 -16.73 0.74
N LEU A 234 4.91 -15.55 1.12
CA LEU A 234 4.08 -14.38 1.31
C LEU A 234 4.37 -13.37 0.21
N VAL A 235 3.36 -12.92 -0.50
CA VAL A 235 3.47 -11.80 -1.44
C VAL A 235 2.92 -10.53 -0.80
N ASP A 236 3.79 -9.53 -0.62
CA ASP A 236 3.37 -8.19 -0.19
C ASP A 236 2.87 -7.40 -1.41
N CYS A 237 1.57 -7.44 -1.64
CA CYS A 237 0.85 -6.63 -2.62
C CYS A 237 0.21 -5.38 -1.95
N SER A 238 0.80 -4.82 -0.91
CA SER A 238 0.22 -3.67 -0.20
C SER A 238 0.04 -2.42 -1.08
N GLN A 239 0.77 -2.29 -2.18
CA GLN A 239 0.53 -1.23 -3.17
C GLN A 239 -0.68 -1.54 -4.07
N LEU A 240 -0.96 -2.82 -4.33
CA LEU A 240 -2.05 -3.35 -5.17
C LEU A 240 -2.13 -2.64 -6.54
N ARG A 241 -0.98 -2.60 -7.24
CA ARG A 241 -0.83 -1.99 -8.58
C ARG A 241 -0.65 -3.04 -9.68
N CYS A 242 -0.73 -4.32 -9.31
CA CYS A 242 -0.63 -5.43 -10.25
C CYS A 242 -1.94 -5.63 -11.04
N GLU A 243 -1.81 -6.23 -12.21
CA GLU A 243 -2.95 -6.70 -13.00
C GLU A 243 -3.65 -7.89 -12.33
N ALA A 244 -4.94 -8.08 -12.64
CA ALA A 244 -5.75 -9.14 -12.05
C ALA A 244 -5.14 -10.55 -12.26
N GLN A 245 -4.58 -10.82 -13.45
CA GLN A 245 -3.92 -12.08 -13.78
C GLN A 245 -2.75 -12.38 -12.83
N VAL A 246 -1.97 -11.36 -12.45
CA VAL A 246 -0.84 -11.52 -11.53
C VAL A 246 -1.31 -11.97 -10.14
N LEU A 247 -2.40 -11.38 -9.64
CA LEU A 247 -3.00 -11.79 -8.37
C LEU A 247 -3.56 -13.21 -8.43
N GLN A 248 -4.23 -13.55 -9.53
CA GLN A 248 -4.73 -14.91 -9.79
C GLN A 248 -3.59 -15.93 -9.79
N ASP A 249 -2.47 -15.63 -10.45
CA ASP A 249 -1.30 -16.50 -10.52
C ASP A 249 -0.65 -16.74 -9.15
N TYR A 250 -0.60 -15.72 -8.27
CA TYR A 250 -0.11 -15.88 -6.89
C TYR A 250 -0.98 -16.84 -6.09
N LEU A 251 -2.30 -16.67 -6.17
CA LEU A 251 -3.26 -17.50 -5.44
C LEU A 251 -3.32 -18.94 -5.98
N ALA A 252 -3.25 -19.12 -7.30
CA ALA A 252 -3.17 -20.44 -7.92
C ALA A 252 -1.93 -21.24 -7.48
N ARG A 253 -0.84 -20.52 -7.12
CA ARG A 253 0.39 -21.13 -6.56
C ARG A 253 0.33 -21.34 -5.06
N GLN A 254 -0.82 -21.14 -4.44
CA GLN A 254 -1.03 -21.30 -3.00
C GLN A 254 -0.19 -20.33 -2.14
N TYR A 255 0.17 -19.15 -2.68
CA TYR A 255 0.85 -18.13 -1.92
C TYR A 255 -0.13 -17.38 -1.00
N LEU A 256 0.37 -16.93 0.15
CA LEU A 256 -0.32 -15.92 0.94
C LEU A 256 -0.12 -14.56 0.28
N VAL A 257 -1.16 -13.75 0.21
CA VAL A 257 -1.09 -12.42 -0.39
C VAL A 257 -1.66 -11.39 0.57
N VAL A 258 -0.82 -10.46 1.00
CA VAL A 258 -1.26 -9.26 1.73
C VAL A 258 -1.56 -8.17 0.73
N LEU A 259 -2.71 -7.52 0.88
CA LEU A 259 -3.09 -6.37 0.05
C LEU A 259 -3.79 -5.28 0.87
N THR A 260 -3.82 -4.07 0.33
CA THR A 260 -4.55 -2.95 0.93
C THR A 260 -5.35 -2.17 -0.11
N GLY A 261 -6.56 -1.74 0.25
CA GLY A 261 -7.37 -0.84 -0.57
C GLY A 261 -7.02 0.64 -0.42
N SER A 262 -6.17 0.98 0.55
CA SER A 262 -5.92 2.36 0.99
C SER A 262 -4.81 3.10 0.25
N LYS A 263 -4.24 2.50 -0.78
CA LYS A 263 -3.18 3.12 -1.58
C LYS A 263 -3.68 3.39 -2.99
N PHE A 264 -3.37 2.54 -3.95
CA PHE A 264 -3.74 2.74 -5.35
C PHE A 264 -5.24 2.99 -5.55
N TYR A 265 -6.10 2.27 -4.81
CA TYR A 265 -7.57 2.39 -4.95
C TYR A 265 -8.21 3.47 -4.08
N GLY A 266 -7.44 4.28 -3.39
CA GLY A 266 -7.90 5.52 -2.77
C GLY A 266 -8.86 5.38 -1.60
N ALA A 267 -8.95 4.20 -0.96
CA ALA A 267 -9.69 4.09 0.29
C ALA A 267 -8.94 4.80 1.44
N PRO A 268 -9.62 5.23 2.48
CA PRO A 268 -8.97 5.70 3.69
C PRO A 268 -8.00 4.67 4.27
N ALA A 269 -6.96 5.13 4.95
CA ALA A 269 -5.95 4.27 5.57
C ALA A 269 -6.59 3.18 6.45
N PHE A 270 -5.88 2.07 6.67
CA PHE A 270 -6.36 0.92 7.43
C PHE A 270 -7.44 0.08 6.71
N CYS A 271 -7.14 -0.29 5.49
CA CYS A 271 -7.96 -1.14 4.63
C CYS A 271 -7.12 -2.33 4.16
N GLY A 272 -6.83 -3.29 5.05
CA GLY A 272 -5.99 -4.46 4.80
C GLY A 272 -6.78 -5.75 4.61
N ALA A 273 -6.18 -6.70 3.86
CA ALA A 273 -6.67 -8.09 3.80
C ALA A 273 -5.51 -9.06 3.60
N LEU A 274 -5.72 -10.30 4.04
CA LEU A 274 -4.89 -11.45 3.75
C LEU A 274 -5.70 -12.46 2.95
N LEU A 275 -5.12 -12.93 1.86
CA LEU A 275 -5.66 -13.97 0.99
C LEU A 275 -4.74 -15.18 1.00
N GLY A 276 -5.32 -16.37 0.82
CA GLY A 276 -4.58 -17.59 0.61
C GLY A 276 -5.36 -18.54 -0.29
N GLY A 277 -4.67 -19.42 -1.02
CA GLY A 277 -5.30 -20.48 -1.79
C GLY A 277 -5.93 -21.57 -0.89
N ALA A 278 -6.51 -22.58 -1.51
CA ALA A 278 -7.25 -23.66 -0.82
C ALA A 278 -6.41 -24.44 0.20
N ASP A 279 -5.11 -24.60 -0.03
CA ASP A 279 -4.20 -25.35 0.86
C ASP A 279 -4.06 -24.72 2.25
N TRP A 280 -4.39 -23.44 2.38
CA TRP A 280 -4.34 -22.74 3.66
C TRP A 280 -5.58 -22.97 4.52
N ALA A 281 -6.67 -23.49 3.97
CA ALA A 281 -7.96 -23.65 4.66
C ALA A 281 -7.84 -24.41 5.98
N ALA A 282 -6.99 -25.45 6.05
CA ALA A 282 -6.81 -26.28 7.25
C ALA A 282 -6.23 -25.53 8.44
N VAL A 283 -5.42 -24.49 8.20
CA VAL A 283 -4.77 -23.68 9.24
C VAL A 283 -5.39 -22.28 9.37
N TRP A 284 -6.37 -21.95 8.52
CA TRP A 284 -7.03 -20.65 8.50
C TRP A 284 -7.93 -20.47 9.72
N PRO A 285 -7.89 -19.32 10.38
CA PRO A 285 -8.78 -19.06 11.51
C PRO A 285 -10.22 -18.91 11.02
N GLN A 286 -11.19 -19.15 11.92
CA GLN A 286 -12.58 -18.82 11.64
C GLN A 286 -12.73 -17.31 11.43
N ASP A 287 -13.65 -16.91 10.55
CA ASP A 287 -14.00 -15.50 10.31
C ASP A 287 -14.69 -14.93 11.56
N LEU A 288 -13.88 -14.43 12.48
CA LEU A 288 -14.35 -13.64 13.61
C LEU A 288 -14.26 -12.16 13.24
N PRO A 289 -15.30 -11.36 13.53
CA PRO A 289 -15.22 -9.94 13.33
C PRO A 289 -14.10 -9.35 14.20
N ASP A 290 -13.31 -8.43 13.64
CA ASP A 290 -12.49 -7.54 14.45
C ASP A 290 -13.41 -6.74 15.36
N VAL A 291 -13.10 -6.67 16.64
CA VAL A 291 -13.94 -6.03 17.64
C VAL A 291 -13.23 -4.84 18.30
N ASP A 292 -14.02 -3.85 18.69
CA ASP A 292 -13.53 -2.72 19.48
C ASP A 292 -13.27 -3.12 20.95
N ALA A 293 -12.82 -2.18 21.77
CA ALA A 293 -12.56 -2.40 23.20
C ALA A 293 -13.79 -2.84 24.00
N HIS A 294 -14.98 -2.73 23.42
CA HIS A 294 -16.26 -3.15 24.04
C HIS A 294 -16.79 -4.46 23.43
N GLY A 295 -15.99 -5.16 22.62
CA GLY A 295 -16.39 -6.41 21.96
C GLY A 295 -17.39 -6.23 20.81
N ARG A 296 -17.57 -5.02 20.29
CA ARG A 296 -18.48 -4.73 19.18
C ARG A 296 -17.76 -4.88 17.84
N PRO A 297 -18.43 -5.40 16.79
CA PRO A 297 -17.86 -5.54 15.47
C PRO A 297 -17.38 -4.21 14.88
N ASN A 298 -16.20 -4.22 14.26
CA ASN A 298 -15.59 -3.06 13.61
C ASN A 298 -16.22 -2.85 12.22
N PHE A 299 -17.27 -2.06 12.11
CA PHE A 299 -17.88 -1.67 10.83
C PHE A 299 -17.01 -0.70 10.04
N GLY A 300 -16.07 -0.02 10.68
CA GLY A 300 -15.14 0.90 9.98
C GLY A 300 -14.26 0.20 8.96
N VAL A 301 -13.81 -1.04 9.21
CA VAL A 301 -13.06 -1.80 8.22
C VAL A 301 -13.89 -2.12 6.98
N LEU A 302 -15.18 -2.46 7.18
CA LEU A 302 -16.10 -2.73 6.07
C LEU A 302 -16.36 -1.45 5.25
N ALA A 303 -16.57 -0.31 5.92
CA ALA A 303 -16.76 0.99 5.28
C ALA A 303 -15.54 1.39 4.42
N ARG A 304 -14.33 1.16 4.92
CA ARG A 304 -13.09 1.41 4.14
C ARG A 304 -12.96 0.48 2.94
N TRP A 305 -13.35 -0.80 3.09
CA TRP A 305 -13.39 -1.74 1.97
C TRP A 305 -14.46 -1.38 0.94
N GLU A 306 -15.61 -0.86 1.36
CA GLU A 306 -16.63 -0.33 0.45
C GLU A 306 -16.06 0.80 -0.42
N ALA A 307 -15.31 1.74 0.19
CA ALA A 307 -14.60 2.79 -0.55
C ALA A 307 -13.61 2.22 -1.56
N ALA A 308 -12.81 1.21 -1.17
CA ALA A 308 -11.86 0.55 -2.07
C ALA A 308 -12.57 -0.14 -3.26
N LEU A 309 -13.61 -0.90 -2.97
CA LEU A 309 -14.37 -1.65 -3.99
C LEU A 309 -15.02 -0.73 -5.02
N CYS A 310 -15.51 0.44 -4.61
CA CYS A 310 -16.04 1.45 -5.52
C CYS A 310 -15.03 1.80 -6.62
N ALA A 311 -13.78 2.07 -6.25
CA ALA A 311 -12.73 2.37 -7.22
C ALA A 311 -12.26 1.11 -7.98
N MET A 312 -12.14 -0.04 -7.31
CA MET A 312 -11.70 -1.30 -7.92
C MET A 312 -12.64 -1.74 -9.05
N GLN A 313 -13.94 -1.78 -8.79
CA GLN A 313 -14.94 -2.19 -9.79
C GLN A 313 -14.89 -1.30 -11.03
N ARG A 314 -14.85 0.01 -10.85
CA ARG A 314 -14.78 0.97 -11.96
C ARG A 314 -13.46 0.88 -12.72
N TYR A 315 -12.34 0.69 -12.01
CA TYR A 315 -11.02 0.56 -12.63
C TYR A 315 -10.90 -0.72 -13.46
N GLN A 316 -11.40 -1.85 -12.95
CA GLN A 316 -11.37 -3.13 -13.69
C GLN A 316 -12.34 -3.16 -14.88
N GLN A 317 -13.33 -2.27 -14.92
CA GLN A 317 -14.23 -2.10 -16.08
C GLN A 317 -13.61 -1.27 -17.20
N LEU A 318 -12.54 -0.51 -16.93
CA LEU A 318 -11.84 0.22 -18.00
C LEU A 318 -11.10 -0.78 -18.91
N PRO A 319 -11.13 -0.55 -20.23
CA PRO A 319 -10.28 -1.32 -21.15
C PRO A 319 -8.80 -1.21 -20.77
N ASP A 320 -8.04 -2.28 -20.96
CA ASP A 320 -6.61 -2.34 -20.65
C ASP A 320 -5.84 -1.25 -21.39
N GLU A 321 -6.19 -0.99 -22.65
CA GLU A 321 -5.58 0.04 -23.47
C GLU A 321 -5.73 1.44 -22.84
N VAL A 322 -6.92 1.74 -22.30
CA VAL A 322 -7.18 3.03 -21.63
C VAL A 322 -6.36 3.14 -20.34
N ARG A 323 -6.29 2.06 -19.56
CA ARG A 323 -5.47 2.03 -18.33
C ARG A 323 -4.00 2.24 -18.66
N HIS A 324 -3.45 1.49 -19.60
CA HIS A 324 -2.07 1.60 -20.05
C HIS A 324 -1.75 2.97 -20.64
N GLU A 325 -2.65 3.53 -21.42
CA GLU A 325 -2.46 4.86 -22.01
C GLU A 325 -2.27 5.95 -20.93
N TRP A 326 -3.14 5.99 -19.93
CA TRP A 326 -3.04 7.01 -18.88
C TRP A 326 -1.83 6.79 -17.97
N LEU A 327 -1.47 5.55 -17.67
CA LEU A 327 -0.25 5.23 -16.94
C LEU A 327 0.98 5.64 -17.74
N ALA A 328 1.04 5.36 -19.04
CA ALA A 328 2.13 5.76 -19.92
C ALA A 328 2.25 7.30 -20.03
N CYS A 329 1.12 7.98 -20.15
CA CYS A 329 1.09 9.44 -20.16
C CYS A 329 1.64 10.04 -18.86
N PHE A 330 1.30 9.46 -17.71
CA PHE A 330 1.85 9.87 -16.41
C PHE A 330 3.36 9.63 -16.33
N GLU A 331 3.83 8.43 -16.68
CA GLU A 331 5.24 8.08 -16.68
C GLU A 331 6.06 8.99 -17.58
N GLU A 332 5.60 9.20 -18.83
CA GLU A 332 6.25 10.07 -19.80
C GLU A 332 6.36 11.51 -19.29
N ALA A 333 5.23 12.09 -18.88
CA ALA A 333 5.18 13.48 -18.44
C ALA A 333 6.05 13.71 -17.19
N LEU A 334 5.99 12.80 -16.21
CA LEU A 334 6.79 12.91 -15.01
C LEU A 334 8.29 12.72 -15.29
N THR A 335 8.65 11.74 -16.11
CA THR A 335 10.04 11.48 -16.48
C THR A 335 10.65 12.67 -17.21
N GLN A 336 9.93 13.23 -18.19
CA GLN A 336 10.38 14.41 -18.94
C GLN A 336 10.53 15.62 -18.01
N ARG A 337 9.55 15.86 -17.13
CA ARG A 337 9.59 17.03 -16.22
C ARG A 337 10.72 16.93 -15.19
N VAL A 338 10.93 15.74 -14.61
CA VAL A 338 12.00 15.51 -13.62
C VAL A 338 13.39 15.54 -14.29
N ALA A 339 13.52 15.05 -15.52
CA ALA A 339 14.78 15.15 -16.27
C ALA A 339 15.23 16.59 -16.52
N ALA A 340 14.30 17.54 -16.57
CA ALA A 340 14.60 18.98 -16.71
C ALA A 340 14.92 19.66 -15.36
N SER A 341 14.83 18.96 -14.23
CA SER A 341 15.10 19.51 -12.89
C SER A 341 16.57 19.39 -12.51
N SER A 342 17.13 20.43 -11.90
CA SER A 342 18.47 20.36 -11.27
C SER A 342 18.44 19.77 -9.87
N SER A 343 17.32 19.89 -9.15
CA SER A 343 17.18 19.50 -7.75
C SER A 343 16.45 18.18 -7.52
N LEU A 344 15.84 17.59 -8.55
CA LEU A 344 15.12 16.33 -8.47
C LEU A 344 15.67 15.32 -9.49
N SER A 345 15.73 14.06 -9.13
CA SER A 345 16.01 12.95 -10.03
C SER A 345 15.22 11.72 -9.65
N LEU A 346 14.87 10.89 -10.66
CA LEU A 346 14.19 9.62 -10.41
C LEU A 346 15.13 8.63 -9.72
N LEU A 347 14.59 7.89 -8.76
CA LEU A 347 15.24 6.73 -8.20
C LEU A 347 14.98 5.54 -9.12
N ASP A 348 16.02 4.74 -9.37
CA ASP A 348 15.89 3.51 -10.13
C ASP A 348 15.06 2.46 -9.38
N ALA A 349 14.37 1.60 -10.11
CA ALA A 349 13.51 0.56 -9.58
C ALA A 349 13.64 -0.75 -10.37
N LEU A 350 13.67 -1.87 -9.65
CA LEU A 350 13.66 -3.22 -10.23
C LEU A 350 12.24 -3.60 -10.62
N ARG A 351 12.05 -4.11 -11.84
CA ARG A 351 10.71 -4.39 -12.38
C ARG A 351 10.37 -5.88 -12.58
N ASP A 352 11.32 -6.76 -12.33
CA ASP A 352 11.12 -8.23 -12.47
C ASP A 352 10.44 -8.62 -13.80
N GLY A 353 10.95 -8.10 -14.92
CA GLY A 353 10.42 -8.38 -16.25
C GLY A 353 9.11 -7.69 -16.62
N ARG A 354 8.54 -6.86 -15.77
CA ARG A 354 7.31 -6.09 -16.08
C ARG A 354 7.60 -5.01 -17.12
N SER A 355 6.91 -5.06 -18.25
CA SER A 355 7.06 -4.13 -19.37
C SER A 355 6.07 -2.98 -19.39
N GLY A 356 4.97 -3.06 -18.63
CA GLY A 356 3.91 -2.03 -18.59
C GLY A 356 4.37 -0.72 -17.93
N PRO A 357 3.64 0.39 -18.13
CA PRO A 357 3.96 1.67 -17.55
C PRO A 357 3.79 1.67 -16.03
N ARG A 358 4.53 2.55 -15.36
CA ARG A 358 4.53 2.67 -13.89
C ARG A 358 3.53 3.71 -13.41
N SER A 359 2.99 3.48 -12.24
CA SER A 359 2.12 4.43 -11.53
C SER A 359 2.76 5.00 -10.27
N LEU A 360 3.96 4.57 -9.89
CA LEU A 360 4.69 5.01 -8.70
C LEU A 360 6.14 5.33 -9.04
N PHE A 361 6.60 6.49 -8.60
CA PHE A 361 7.95 6.99 -8.81
C PHE A 361 8.52 7.55 -7.51
N ALA A 362 9.74 7.17 -7.20
CA ALA A 362 10.53 7.73 -6.11
C ALA A 362 11.46 8.81 -6.64
N LEU A 363 11.60 9.91 -5.91
CA LEU A 363 12.36 11.10 -6.28
C LEU A 363 13.45 11.38 -5.26
N ARG A 364 14.69 11.39 -5.69
CA ARG A 364 15.80 11.94 -4.91
C ARG A 364 15.74 13.45 -4.93
N CYS A 365 16.02 14.06 -3.79
CA CYS A 365 16.05 15.52 -3.62
C CYS A 365 17.48 15.99 -3.38
N ARG A 366 17.89 17.02 -4.11
CA ARG A 366 19.15 17.71 -3.96
C ARG A 366 18.92 19.18 -3.68
N ASP A 367 19.93 19.89 -3.24
CA ASP A 367 19.88 21.35 -3.15
C ASP A 367 19.59 22.01 -4.51
N SER A 368 19.26 23.28 -4.54
CA SER A 368 18.92 24.01 -5.77
C SER A 368 20.02 24.02 -6.83
N GLY A 369 21.28 23.84 -6.42
CA GLY A 369 22.42 23.69 -7.32
C GLY A 369 22.67 22.25 -7.79
N GLY A 370 21.91 21.28 -7.29
CA GLY A 370 22.04 19.86 -7.65
C GLY A 370 23.32 19.17 -7.14
N GLN A 371 24.04 19.82 -6.21
CA GLN A 371 25.37 19.37 -5.77
C GLN A 371 25.32 18.41 -4.58
N ARG A 372 24.44 18.66 -3.64
CA ARG A 372 24.33 17.93 -2.36
C ARG A 372 22.95 17.27 -2.22
N SER A 373 22.90 16.04 -1.75
CA SER A 373 21.64 15.41 -1.33
C SER A 373 21.05 16.17 -0.15
N LEU A 374 19.74 16.39 -0.15
CA LEU A 374 19.07 16.95 1.01
C LEU A 374 19.12 15.97 2.18
N SER A 375 19.36 16.50 3.37
CA SER A 375 19.26 15.73 4.63
C SER A 375 17.82 15.28 4.89
N PRO A 376 17.58 14.26 5.71
CA PRO A 376 16.24 13.79 6.07
C PRO A 376 15.33 14.92 6.61
N ALA A 377 15.89 15.83 7.41
CA ALA A 377 15.15 16.95 7.98
C ALA A 377 14.72 17.98 6.91
N GLU A 378 15.58 18.23 5.92
CA GLU A 378 15.27 19.11 4.79
C GLU A 378 14.17 18.51 3.91
N VAL A 379 14.27 17.21 3.56
CA VAL A 379 13.23 16.53 2.75
C VAL A 379 11.90 16.51 3.50
N GLU A 380 11.91 16.22 4.80
CA GLU A 380 10.69 16.27 5.62
C GLU A 380 10.06 17.67 5.66
N ARG A 381 10.88 18.74 5.68
CA ARG A 381 10.41 20.13 5.64
C ARG A 381 9.76 20.44 4.30
N VAL A 382 10.37 20.08 3.17
CA VAL A 382 9.80 20.22 1.81
C VAL A 382 8.46 19.49 1.72
N TYR A 383 8.44 18.22 2.16
CA TYR A 383 7.23 17.41 2.18
C TYR A 383 6.09 18.08 2.95
N ARG A 384 6.36 18.54 4.18
CA ARG A 384 5.33 19.14 5.04
C ARG A 384 4.80 20.44 4.44
N ARG A 385 5.67 21.31 3.94
CA ARG A 385 5.25 22.57 3.35
C ARG A 385 4.34 22.36 2.15
N LEU A 386 4.72 21.47 1.23
CA LEU A 386 3.89 21.16 0.07
C LEU A 386 2.51 20.58 0.45
N ASN A 387 2.47 19.61 1.37
CA ASN A 387 1.21 18.95 1.77
C ASN A 387 0.32 19.82 2.69
N GLN A 388 0.87 20.82 3.37
CA GLN A 388 0.14 21.76 4.24
C GLN A 388 -0.36 23.00 3.52
N MET A 389 0.01 23.19 2.25
CA MET A 389 -0.48 24.32 1.46
C MET A 389 -2.01 24.37 1.49
N GLN A 390 -2.54 25.50 1.87
CA GLN A 390 -3.96 25.82 1.75
C GLN A 390 -4.19 26.46 0.38
N PRO A 391 -5.36 26.25 -0.25
CA PRO A 391 -5.71 26.99 -1.45
C PRO A 391 -5.63 28.49 -1.13
N GLN A 392 -4.65 29.18 -1.69
CA GLN A 392 -4.63 30.63 -1.68
C GLN A 392 -5.56 31.09 -2.80
N GLN A 393 -6.13 32.32 -2.67
CA GLN A 393 -7.08 32.87 -3.65
C GLN A 393 -6.56 32.88 -5.11
N ALA A 394 -5.25 32.66 -5.32
CA ALA A 394 -4.61 32.58 -6.63
C ALA A 394 -4.27 31.15 -7.08
N GLN A 395 -4.33 30.14 -6.20
CA GLN A 395 -4.04 28.74 -6.57
C GLN A 395 -5.32 27.92 -6.62
N GLU A 396 -5.67 27.47 -7.81
CA GLU A 396 -6.84 26.63 -8.07
C GLU A 396 -6.68 25.20 -7.51
N TYR A 397 -5.44 24.74 -7.30
CA TYR A 397 -5.10 23.39 -6.90
C TYR A 397 -4.08 23.31 -5.77
N VAL A 398 -4.23 22.31 -4.91
CA VAL A 398 -3.25 21.90 -3.90
C VAL A 398 -2.81 20.47 -4.19
N TYR A 399 -1.59 20.14 -3.78
CA TYR A 399 -1.00 18.83 -4.09
C TYR A 399 -0.77 18.02 -2.81
N ALA A 400 -1.06 16.72 -2.88
CA ALA A 400 -0.62 15.75 -1.90
C ALA A 400 0.35 14.75 -2.53
N ILE A 401 1.47 14.50 -1.85
CA ILE A 401 2.52 13.56 -2.29
C ILE A 401 2.78 12.48 -1.23
N GLY A 402 3.41 11.38 -1.64
CA GLY A 402 3.74 10.30 -0.71
C GLY A 402 4.79 10.71 0.33
N GLN A 403 4.63 10.21 1.57
CA GLN A 403 5.56 10.50 2.67
C GLN A 403 7.01 10.18 2.30
N PRO A 404 7.98 10.93 2.84
CA PRO A 404 9.40 10.64 2.68
C PRO A 404 9.74 9.22 3.18
N VAL A 405 10.69 8.59 2.49
CA VAL A 405 11.20 7.26 2.88
C VAL A 405 12.72 7.35 3.03
N PRO A 406 13.28 6.82 4.12
CA PRO A 406 14.72 6.81 4.33
C PRO A 406 15.47 6.12 3.18
N CYS A 407 16.57 6.71 2.73
CA CYS A 407 17.48 6.13 1.76
C CYS A 407 18.90 6.68 1.96
N MET A 408 19.85 6.15 1.18
CA MET A 408 21.17 6.78 1.01
C MET A 408 21.13 7.67 -0.23
N GLY A 409 21.73 8.86 -0.12
CA GLY A 409 21.99 9.72 -1.26
C GLY A 409 23.11 9.17 -2.14
N ALA A 410 23.20 9.65 -3.38
CA ALA A 410 24.28 9.26 -4.29
C ALA A 410 25.68 9.68 -3.78
N ASP A 411 25.74 10.60 -2.84
CA ASP A 411 26.94 11.08 -2.13
C ASP A 411 27.28 10.25 -0.88
N GLY A 412 26.56 9.13 -0.62
CA GLY A 412 26.73 8.28 0.55
C GLY A 412 26.21 8.87 1.85
N GLN A 413 25.53 10.03 1.79
CA GLN A 413 24.92 10.64 2.98
C GLN A 413 23.51 10.10 3.23
N ARG A 414 23.06 10.10 4.48
CA ARG A 414 21.68 9.78 4.83
C ARG A 414 20.73 10.82 4.24
N SER A 415 19.71 10.35 3.54
CA SER A 415 18.71 11.18 2.89
C SER A 415 17.33 10.50 2.97
N GLN A 416 16.37 11.07 2.28
CA GLN A 416 15.05 10.49 2.04
C GLN A 416 14.66 10.74 0.59
N TYR A 417 13.86 9.85 0.02
CA TYR A 417 13.21 10.11 -1.26
C TYR A 417 11.73 10.45 -1.06
N LEU A 418 11.21 11.32 -1.91
CA LEU A 418 9.78 11.61 -2.03
C LEU A 418 9.14 10.66 -3.04
N ARG A 419 7.80 10.62 -3.06
CA ARG A 419 7.07 9.74 -3.99
C ARG A 419 5.94 10.48 -4.65
N LEU A 420 5.85 10.32 -5.98
CA LEU A 420 4.69 10.71 -6.77
C LEU A 420 4.06 9.46 -7.36
N SER A 421 2.75 9.33 -7.23
CA SER A 421 2.04 8.15 -7.70
C SER A 421 0.65 8.48 -8.21
N LEU A 422 0.31 7.96 -9.39
CA LEU A 422 -1.04 8.02 -9.92
C LEU A 422 -1.92 6.99 -9.19
N SER A 423 -3.12 7.39 -8.78
CA SER A 423 -4.12 6.51 -8.15
C SER A 423 -5.20 6.08 -9.13
N ALA A 424 -5.91 4.99 -8.81
CA ALA A 424 -7.05 4.55 -9.59
C ALA A 424 -8.18 5.62 -9.67
N PRO A 425 -8.56 6.32 -8.57
CA PRO A 425 -9.53 7.41 -8.67
C PRO A 425 -9.11 8.53 -9.63
N MET A 426 -7.83 8.93 -9.63
CA MET A 426 -7.33 9.95 -10.56
C MET A 426 -7.35 9.44 -12.00
N LEU A 427 -6.95 8.18 -12.23
CA LEU A 427 -7.01 7.57 -13.57
C LEU A 427 -8.45 7.49 -14.07
N LEU A 428 -9.40 7.12 -13.21
CA LEU A 428 -10.82 7.10 -13.53
C LEU A 428 -11.35 8.49 -13.91
N MET A 429 -10.92 9.53 -13.23
CA MET A 429 -11.25 10.92 -13.57
C MET A 429 -10.69 11.29 -14.95
N LEU A 430 -9.44 10.96 -15.22
CA LEU A 430 -8.79 11.23 -16.51
C LEU A 430 -9.48 10.50 -17.66
N ALA A 431 -9.89 9.24 -17.44
CA ALA A 431 -10.60 8.45 -18.44
C ALA A 431 -11.99 9.01 -18.84
N GLN A 432 -12.57 9.91 -18.03
CA GLN A 432 -13.82 10.59 -18.33
C GLN A 432 -13.63 11.89 -19.12
N MET A 433 -12.39 12.38 -19.24
CA MET A 433 -12.07 13.61 -19.97
C MET A 433 -11.84 13.31 -21.45
N PRO A 434 -12.10 14.26 -22.36
CA PRO A 434 -11.57 14.19 -23.71
C PRO A 434 -10.04 14.02 -23.66
N GLN A 435 -9.49 13.07 -24.42
CA GLN A 435 -8.09 12.63 -24.32
C GLN A 435 -7.08 13.79 -24.34
N ALA A 436 -7.22 14.73 -25.29
CA ALA A 436 -6.31 15.89 -25.38
C ALA A 436 -6.39 16.79 -24.14
N GLN A 437 -7.60 17.00 -23.60
CA GLN A 437 -7.82 17.80 -22.40
C GLN A 437 -7.23 17.10 -21.17
N GLY A 438 -7.45 15.80 -21.01
CA GLY A 438 -6.91 15.00 -19.90
C GLY A 438 -5.38 14.97 -19.89
N ARG A 439 -4.75 14.81 -21.08
CA ARG A 439 -3.28 14.87 -21.23
C ARG A 439 -2.73 16.26 -20.88
N ALA A 440 -3.35 17.32 -21.33
CA ALA A 440 -2.95 18.68 -20.99
C ALA A 440 -3.12 18.95 -19.50
N TRP A 441 -4.23 18.53 -18.92
CA TRP A 441 -4.49 18.64 -17.50
C TRP A 441 -3.43 17.90 -16.66
N LEU A 442 -3.14 16.64 -16.98
CA LEU A 442 -2.17 15.81 -16.24
C LEU A 442 -0.76 16.43 -16.31
N ARG A 443 -0.31 16.87 -17.49
CA ARG A 443 0.98 17.56 -17.65
C ARG A 443 1.05 18.81 -16.79
N ALA A 444 0.02 19.67 -16.83
CA ALA A 444 -0.03 20.88 -16.00
C ALA A 444 -0.02 20.58 -14.49
N ARG A 445 -0.63 19.46 -14.04
CA ARG A 445 -0.58 19.06 -12.61
C ARG A 445 0.79 18.51 -12.23
N ILE A 446 1.45 17.77 -13.11
CA ILE A 446 2.83 17.31 -12.90
C ILE A 446 3.79 18.49 -12.86
N ASP A 447 3.67 19.44 -13.77
CA ASP A 447 4.45 20.68 -13.76
C ASP A 447 4.25 21.45 -12.45
N GLY A 448 3.01 21.58 -11.98
CA GLY A 448 2.68 22.27 -10.73
C GLY A 448 3.28 21.59 -9.50
N VAL A 449 3.17 20.26 -9.37
CA VAL A 449 3.71 19.57 -8.18
C VAL A 449 5.24 19.56 -8.20
N VAL A 450 5.88 19.35 -9.34
CA VAL A 450 7.34 19.35 -9.45
C VAL A 450 7.89 20.77 -9.26
N GLY A 451 7.24 21.80 -9.84
CA GLY A 451 7.58 23.20 -9.61
C GLY A 451 7.47 23.61 -8.14
N GLY A 452 6.40 23.20 -7.47
CA GLY A 452 6.24 23.43 -6.04
C GLY A 452 7.33 22.78 -5.18
N LEU A 453 7.77 21.56 -5.54
CA LEU A 453 8.91 20.91 -4.89
C LEU A 453 10.21 21.71 -5.09
N GLU A 454 10.49 22.18 -6.32
CA GLU A 454 11.67 22.98 -6.63
C GLU A 454 11.68 24.32 -5.88
N GLU A 455 10.53 24.98 -5.78
CA GLU A 455 10.35 26.21 -5.01
C GLU A 455 10.65 26.00 -3.53
N GLU A 456 10.09 24.96 -2.92
CA GLU A 456 10.32 24.64 -1.51
C GLU A 456 11.79 24.25 -1.24
N ILE A 457 12.45 23.58 -2.17
CA ILE A 457 13.88 23.28 -2.08
C ILE A 457 14.71 24.58 -2.16
N ALA A 458 14.35 25.50 -3.05
CA ALA A 458 15.05 26.78 -3.17
C ALA A 458 14.92 27.64 -1.91
N LEU A 459 13.76 27.61 -1.25
CA LEU A 459 13.53 28.34 0.00
C LEU A 459 14.36 27.81 1.18
N LEU A 460 14.77 26.55 1.18
CA LEU A 460 15.69 26.01 2.20
C LEU A 460 17.04 26.75 2.17
N GLY A 461 17.58 27.01 0.98
CA GLY A 461 18.87 27.70 0.82
C GLY A 461 18.85 29.18 1.20
N GLN A 462 17.66 29.80 1.35
CA GLN A 462 17.52 31.18 1.80
C GLN A 462 17.38 31.31 3.33
N SER A 463 16.93 30.26 4.00
CA SER A 463 16.73 30.27 5.47
C SER A 463 18.03 30.03 6.25
N ASP A 464 19.08 29.58 5.59
CA ASP A 464 20.41 29.31 6.18
C ASP A 464 21.42 30.47 5.93
N ARG A 465 20.97 31.56 5.32
CA ARG A 465 21.71 32.84 5.14
C ARG A 465 21.14 33.91 6.05
#